data_dccc5ddf58c5f11e693a888bde999579
#
_entry.id   dccc5ddf58c5f11e693a888bde999579
#
_cell.length_a   1.000
_cell.length_b   1.000
_cell.length_c   1.000
_cell.angle_alpha   90.00
_cell.angle_beta   90.00
_cell.angle_gamma   90.00
#
_symmetry.space_group_name_H-M   'P 1'
#
loop_
_entity.id
_entity.type
_entity.pdbx_description
1 polymer ?
#
loop_
_entity_poly.entity_id
_entity_poly.type
_entity_poly.pdbx_seq_one_letter_code
_entity_poly.pdbx_strand_id
1 'polypeptide(L)'
;MELFEELKWRGLVDNVTSDEVEDVINNGEVTFYIGTDPTADSLHIGHYSSLLMAKRLEKHGHHPIMLVGGATGFIGDPKATGERSMLTPEVLKSNYDALHAQISKLWGFDMVNNLDWTKDITIIDFLRDYGKLFNVNYMLNKETVKKRLDSGISYTEFSYMILQSLDFLNLYQTKGCTMQIGGQDQWGNITSGLELIRKKCGADVKCYGLTMPLITKADGTKFGKSETGTVWLDPKKTSPYELYQFLFNTDDSKVIEYLKKLTFLTKEEIDALEVSLNEDAGRREAQKKLAEEVVRDLHGEEGLESALKITNALFRGQLNDLDEQQRLDAVKNMDKVDQEGGKTLIDVLVEAKIASSRREAREWIKGNSISLNGVKVNDETLVIDSSQAYVSNYVIIRRGKKRYYCLNLK
;
A
#
# COMPACT_ATOMS: atom_id res chain seq x y z
N MET A 1 -26.52 9.68 6.62
CA MET A 1 -26.07 9.25 5.25
C MET A 1 -26.17 7.75 5.22
N GLU A 2 -26.84 7.18 4.25
CA GLU A 2 -26.88 5.73 4.06
C GLU A 2 -25.51 5.22 3.63
N LEU A 3 -25.24 3.92 3.84
CA LEU A 3 -23.90 3.36 3.61
C LEU A 3 -23.45 3.52 2.17
N PHE A 4 -24.29 3.20 1.20
CA PHE A 4 -23.90 3.31 -0.22
C PHE A 4 -23.66 4.77 -0.66
N GLU A 5 -24.45 5.72 -0.13
CA GLU A 5 -24.20 7.15 -0.32
C GLU A 5 -22.85 7.58 0.29
N GLU A 6 -22.52 7.06 1.48
CA GLU A 6 -21.20 7.30 2.09
C GLU A 6 -20.07 6.77 1.20
N LEU A 7 -20.22 5.56 0.65
CA LEU A 7 -19.22 4.98 -0.25
C LEU A 7 -19.02 5.84 -1.51
N LYS A 8 -20.12 6.34 -2.09
CA LYS A 8 -20.07 7.29 -3.23
C LYS A 8 -19.37 8.60 -2.85
N TRP A 9 -19.75 9.20 -1.71
CA TRP A 9 -19.13 10.43 -1.22
C TRP A 9 -17.62 10.28 -0.96
N ARG A 10 -17.19 9.10 -0.47
CA ARG A 10 -15.78 8.80 -0.27
C ARG A 10 -15.03 8.53 -1.57
N GLY A 11 -15.72 8.40 -2.70
CA GLY A 11 -15.13 8.03 -3.98
C GLY A 11 -14.64 6.58 -4.00
N LEU A 12 -15.36 5.69 -3.32
CA LEU A 12 -15.06 4.26 -3.25
C LEU A 12 -15.90 3.41 -4.23
N VAL A 13 -16.81 4.01 -4.98
CA VAL A 13 -17.64 3.35 -6.00
C VAL A 13 -17.25 3.89 -7.37
N ASP A 14 -16.83 3.00 -8.27
CA ASP A 14 -16.56 3.29 -9.69
C ASP A 14 -17.72 2.74 -10.56
N ASN A 15 -17.87 1.42 -10.60
CA ASN A 15 -18.95 0.78 -11.33
C ASN A 15 -19.66 -0.27 -10.45
N VAL A 16 -20.96 -0.47 -10.71
CA VAL A 16 -21.78 -1.54 -10.17
C VAL A 16 -22.47 -2.29 -11.30
N THR A 17 -22.70 -3.60 -11.12
CA THR A 17 -23.30 -4.45 -12.16
C THR A 17 -24.81 -4.39 -12.21
N SER A 18 -25.46 -3.81 -11.22
CA SER A 18 -26.91 -3.64 -11.11
C SER A 18 -27.24 -2.48 -10.18
N ASP A 19 -28.36 -1.78 -10.44
CA ASP A 19 -28.89 -0.76 -9.54
C ASP A 19 -29.35 -1.35 -8.19
N GLU A 20 -29.62 -2.66 -8.13
CA GLU A 20 -29.94 -3.36 -6.88
C GLU A 20 -28.79 -3.35 -5.85
N VAL A 21 -27.56 -3.09 -6.28
CA VAL A 21 -26.36 -3.06 -5.38
C VAL A 21 -26.54 -2.04 -4.26
N GLU A 22 -27.17 -0.90 -4.53
CA GLU A 22 -27.44 0.14 -3.53
C GLU A 22 -28.37 -0.39 -2.42
N ASP A 23 -29.49 -1.01 -2.81
CA ASP A 23 -30.45 -1.56 -1.86
C ASP A 23 -29.84 -2.72 -1.06
N VAL A 24 -29.09 -3.60 -1.72
CA VAL A 24 -28.42 -4.75 -1.11
C VAL A 24 -27.37 -4.32 -0.09
N ILE A 25 -26.62 -3.25 -0.35
CA ILE A 25 -25.62 -2.70 0.58
C ILE A 25 -26.29 -1.94 1.73
N ASN A 26 -27.38 -1.19 1.48
CA ASN A 26 -28.03 -0.41 2.53
C ASN A 26 -28.91 -1.24 3.45
N ASN A 27 -29.62 -2.23 2.91
CA ASN A 27 -30.71 -2.94 3.59
C ASN A 27 -30.51 -4.45 3.71
N GLY A 28 -29.51 -5.01 3.02
CA GLY A 28 -29.21 -6.44 3.01
C GLY A 28 -28.07 -6.84 3.94
N GLU A 29 -27.83 -8.15 3.95
CA GLU A 29 -26.66 -8.78 4.57
C GLU A 29 -25.94 -9.56 3.47
N VAL A 30 -24.78 -9.09 3.05
CA VAL A 30 -24.07 -9.62 1.88
C VAL A 30 -22.79 -10.31 2.31
N THR A 31 -22.62 -11.56 1.88
CA THR A 31 -21.31 -12.18 1.85
C THR A 31 -20.61 -11.78 0.54
N PHE A 32 -19.47 -11.15 0.65
CA PHE A 32 -18.68 -10.67 -0.50
C PHE A 32 -17.22 -11.08 -0.38
N TYR A 33 -16.52 -11.11 -1.51
CA TYR A 33 -15.07 -11.35 -1.47
C TYR A 33 -14.25 -10.30 -2.20
N ILE A 34 -13.00 -10.17 -1.73
CA ILE A 34 -11.93 -9.42 -2.38
C ILE A 34 -10.77 -10.39 -2.57
N GLY A 35 -10.19 -10.42 -3.77
CA GLY A 35 -9.05 -11.28 -4.11
C GLY A 35 -7.73 -10.50 -4.20
N THR A 36 -6.65 -11.17 -3.81
CA THR A 36 -5.27 -10.70 -4.07
C THR A 36 -4.36 -11.88 -4.37
N ASP A 37 -3.47 -11.72 -5.36
CA ASP A 37 -2.43 -12.73 -5.63
C ASP A 37 -1.22 -12.51 -4.72
N PRO A 38 -0.61 -13.58 -4.17
CA PRO A 38 0.54 -13.48 -3.27
C PRO A 38 1.84 -13.21 -4.03
N THR A 39 1.92 -12.05 -4.70
CA THR A 39 3.09 -11.65 -5.50
C THR A 39 4.25 -11.12 -4.67
N ALA A 40 4.05 -10.90 -3.38
CA ALA A 40 5.04 -10.51 -2.38
C ALA A 40 4.62 -11.03 -1.00
N ASP A 41 5.56 -11.03 -0.06
CA ASP A 41 5.38 -11.47 1.32
C ASP A 41 4.76 -10.40 2.24
N SER A 42 4.25 -9.31 1.69
CA SER A 42 3.47 -8.27 2.38
C SER A 42 2.52 -7.58 1.42
N LEU A 43 1.40 -7.13 1.93
CA LEU A 43 0.56 -6.12 1.27
C LEU A 43 1.24 -4.75 1.32
N HIS A 44 0.90 -3.90 0.38
CA HIS A 44 1.35 -2.52 0.35
C HIS A 44 0.18 -1.54 0.53
N ILE A 45 0.48 -0.27 0.80
CA ILE A 45 -0.54 0.76 1.08
C ILE A 45 -1.58 0.90 -0.05
N GLY A 46 -1.28 0.51 -1.27
CA GLY A 46 -2.25 0.49 -2.37
C GLY A 46 -3.38 -0.54 -2.19
N HIS A 47 -3.17 -1.63 -1.41
CA HIS A 47 -4.22 -2.59 -1.06
C HIS A 47 -5.07 -2.10 0.12
N TYR A 48 -4.54 -1.19 0.92
CA TYR A 48 -5.16 -0.75 2.17
C TYR A 48 -6.58 -0.19 1.97
N SER A 49 -6.80 0.57 0.90
CA SER A 49 -8.14 1.12 0.59
C SER A 49 -9.19 0.02 0.36
N SER A 50 -8.82 -1.06 -0.34
CA SER A 50 -9.74 -2.19 -0.58
C SER A 50 -10.07 -2.94 0.72
N LEU A 51 -9.06 -3.10 1.60
CA LEU A 51 -9.25 -3.74 2.90
C LEU A 51 -10.07 -2.86 3.85
N LEU A 52 -9.86 -1.53 3.80
CA LEU A 52 -10.69 -0.59 4.53
C LEU A 52 -12.15 -0.60 4.03
N MET A 53 -12.36 -0.74 2.72
CA MET A 53 -13.68 -0.93 2.14
C MET A 53 -14.35 -2.18 2.72
N ALA A 54 -13.64 -3.33 2.75
CA ALA A 54 -14.12 -4.55 3.37
C ALA A 54 -14.48 -4.35 4.84
N LYS A 55 -13.61 -3.68 5.60
CA LYS A 55 -13.85 -3.40 7.03
C LYS A 55 -15.03 -2.45 7.24
N ARG A 56 -15.24 -1.51 6.34
CA ARG A 56 -16.37 -0.57 6.37
C ARG A 56 -17.70 -1.31 6.17
N LEU A 57 -17.74 -2.20 5.19
CA LEU A 57 -18.90 -3.05 4.95
C LEU A 57 -19.15 -4.02 6.12
N GLU A 58 -18.08 -4.63 6.66
CA GLU A 58 -18.19 -5.52 7.84
C GLU A 58 -18.81 -4.81 9.05
N LYS A 59 -18.40 -3.56 9.32
CA LYS A 59 -18.98 -2.75 10.40
C LYS A 59 -20.49 -2.48 10.25
N HIS A 60 -21.02 -2.66 9.05
CA HIS A 60 -22.44 -2.51 8.74
C HIS A 60 -23.16 -3.85 8.57
N GLY A 61 -22.55 -4.96 9.01
CA GLY A 61 -23.17 -6.28 9.05
C GLY A 61 -22.95 -7.14 7.81
N HIS A 62 -22.11 -6.73 6.85
CA HIS A 62 -21.74 -7.58 5.72
C HIS A 62 -20.56 -8.50 6.06
N HIS A 63 -20.41 -9.60 5.32
CA HIS A 63 -19.43 -10.65 5.60
C HIS A 63 -18.29 -10.67 4.55
N PRO A 64 -17.11 -10.11 4.85
CA PRO A 64 -15.98 -10.15 3.96
C PRO A 64 -15.29 -11.52 3.94
N ILE A 65 -14.98 -11.99 2.74
CA ILE A 65 -14.06 -13.11 2.50
C ILE A 65 -12.83 -12.56 1.79
N MET A 66 -11.66 -12.83 2.31
CA MET A 66 -10.40 -12.49 1.66
C MET A 66 -9.86 -13.69 0.92
N LEU A 67 -9.82 -13.63 -0.41
CA LEU A 67 -9.23 -14.68 -1.23
C LEU A 67 -7.75 -14.34 -1.49
N VAL A 68 -6.87 -15.25 -1.10
CA VAL A 68 -5.46 -15.20 -1.50
C VAL A 68 -5.22 -16.23 -2.58
N GLY A 69 -4.78 -15.77 -3.74
CA GLY A 69 -4.70 -16.53 -4.98
C GLY A 69 -3.53 -17.52 -5.03
N GLY A 70 -3.60 -18.65 -4.31
CA GLY A 70 -2.60 -19.71 -4.38
C GLY A 70 -2.50 -20.38 -5.75
N ALA A 71 -3.62 -20.47 -6.51
CA ALA A 71 -3.63 -20.96 -7.88
C ALA A 71 -3.41 -19.84 -8.89
N THR A 72 -4.16 -18.74 -8.79
CA THR A 72 -4.06 -17.61 -9.72
C THR A 72 -2.70 -16.90 -9.64
N GLY A 73 -2.03 -16.95 -8.49
CA GLY A 73 -0.67 -16.43 -8.32
C GLY A 73 0.39 -17.13 -9.19
N PHE A 74 0.17 -18.38 -9.60
CA PHE A 74 1.03 -19.07 -10.57
C PHE A 74 0.84 -18.55 -12.00
N ILE A 75 -0.33 -18.01 -12.30
CA ILE A 75 -0.72 -17.59 -13.65
C ILE A 75 -0.42 -16.08 -13.82
N GLY A 76 -0.93 -15.26 -12.90
CA GLY A 76 -0.84 -13.80 -12.93
C GLY A 76 -1.87 -13.15 -13.84
N ASP A 77 -2.59 -12.16 -13.28
CA ASP A 77 -3.55 -11.36 -14.04
C ASP A 77 -2.85 -10.56 -15.14
N PRO A 78 -3.36 -10.57 -16.39
CA PRO A 78 -2.75 -9.86 -17.51
C PRO A 78 -2.53 -8.37 -17.23
N LYS A 79 -1.31 -7.90 -17.50
CA LYS A 79 -0.96 -6.47 -17.42
C LYS A 79 -0.79 -5.88 -18.81
N ALA A 80 -1.14 -4.61 -18.98
CA ALA A 80 -0.92 -3.89 -20.22
C ALA A 80 0.57 -3.80 -20.62
N THR A 81 1.49 -3.90 -19.66
CA THR A 81 2.93 -3.67 -19.86
C THR A 81 3.74 -4.91 -20.20
N GLY A 82 3.16 -6.12 -20.14
CA GLY A 82 3.86 -7.36 -20.44
C GLY A 82 3.56 -8.49 -19.46
N GLU A 83 4.06 -9.69 -19.77
CA GLU A 83 3.89 -10.90 -18.99
C GLU A 83 4.65 -10.80 -17.66
N ARG A 84 4.07 -11.36 -16.59
CA ARG A 84 4.73 -11.41 -15.27
C ARG A 84 5.77 -12.53 -15.24
N SER A 85 6.87 -12.30 -14.52
CA SER A 85 7.77 -13.38 -14.14
C SER A 85 7.03 -14.35 -13.22
N MET A 86 7.09 -15.64 -13.55
CA MET A 86 6.46 -16.67 -12.74
C MET A 86 7.24 -16.85 -11.43
N LEU A 87 6.51 -16.97 -10.33
CA LEU A 87 7.06 -17.31 -9.02
C LEU A 87 7.21 -18.84 -8.90
N THR A 88 8.22 -19.28 -8.14
CA THR A 88 8.32 -20.71 -7.78
C THR A 88 7.24 -21.09 -6.77
N PRO A 89 6.85 -22.39 -6.70
CA PRO A 89 5.89 -22.86 -5.71
C PRO A 89 6.26 -22.51 -4.27
N GLU A 90 7.55 -22.58 -3.93
CA GLU A 90 8.07 -22.29 -2.59
C GLU A 90 7.92 -20.82 -2.24
N VAL A 91 8.26 -19.92 -3.16
CA VAL A 91 8.10 -18.46 -2.99
C VAL A 91 6.64 -18.10 -2.87
N LEU A 92 5.78 -18.67 -3.73
CA LEU A 92 4.35 -18.40 -3.70
C LEU A 92 3.71 -18.86 -2.39
N LYS A 93 4.09 -20.05 -1.90
CA LYS A 93 3.64 -20.55 -0.59
C LYS A 93 4.10 -19.65 0.55
N SER A 94 5.38 -19.27 0.55
CA SER A 94 5.92 -18.35 1.59
C SER A 94 5.19 -17.02 1.59
N ASN A 95 4.93 -16.44 0.44
CA ASN A 95 4.16 -15.20 0.31
C ASN A 95 2.72 -15.39 0.80
N TYR A 96 2.07 -16.51 0.43
CA TYR A 96 0.72 -16.82 0.91
C TYR A 96 0.68 -16.87 2.44
N ASP A 97 1.60 -17.62 3.06
CA ASP A 97 1.65 -17.76 4.52
C ASP A 97 1.85 -16.40 5.22
N ALA A 98 2.71 -15.54 4.64
CA ALA A 98 2.96 -14.19 5.14
C ALA A 98 1.73 -13.27 5.02
N LEU A 99 1.06 -13.26 3.87
CA LEU A 99 -0.16 -12.49 3.66
C LEU A 99 -1.30 -12.98 4.56
N HIS A 100 -1.45 -14.30 4.71
CA HIS A 100 -2.43 -14.89 5.62
C HIS A 100 -2.23 -14.40 7.05
N ALA A 101 -1.00 -14.47 7.57
CA ALA A 101 -0.68 -13.98 8.90
C ALA A 101 -0.93 -12.46 9.05
N GLN A 102 -0.57 -11.66 8.03
CA GLN A 102 -0.76 -10.22 8.04
C GLN A 102 -2.23 -9.83 8.05
N ILE A 103 -3.05 -10.39 7.16
CA ILE A 103 -4.48 -10.08 7.04
C ILE A 103 -5.24 -10.54 8.29
N SER A 104 -4.96 -11.75 8.79
CA SER A 104 -5.56 -12.27 10.02
C SER A 104 -5.26 -11.36 11.23
N LYS A 105 -4.02 -10.87 11.34
CA LYS A 105 -3.61 -9.98 12.44
C LYS A 105 -4.27 -8.59 12.34
N LEU A 106 -4.33 -8.01 11.14
CA LEU A 106 -4.79 -6.62 10.98
C LEU A 106 -6.31 -6.49 10.96
N TRP A 107 -7.02 -7.45 10.34
CA TRP A 107 -8.46 -7.33 10.11
C TRP A 107 -9.29 -8.50 10.60
N GLY A 108 -8.71 -9.71 10.73
CA GLY A 108 -9.42 -10.90 11.19
C GLY A 108 -10.46 -11.44 10.20
N PHE A 109 -10.35 -11.13 8.91
CA PHE A 109 -11.28 -11.58 7.89
C PHE A 109 -11.24 -13.10 7.68
N ASP A 110 -12.37 -13.71 7.28
CA ASP A 110 -12.39 -15.08 6.77
C ASP A 110 -11.53 -15.16 5.50
N MET A 111 -10.60 -16.12 5.49
CA MET A 111 -9.61 -16.26 4.41
C MET A 111 -9.76 -17.58 3.70
N VAL A 112 -9.60 -17.55 2.39
CA VAL A 112 -9.65 -18.73 1.53
C VAL A 112 -8.49 -18.74 0.54
N ASN A 113 -8.10 -19.95 0.11
CA ASN A 113 -7.08 -20.18 -0.90
C ASN A 113 -7.71 -20.85 -2.12
N ASN A 114 -7.65 -20.22 -3.28
CA ASN A 114 -8.25 -20.80 -4.48
C ASN A 114 -7.52 -22.05 -4.99
N LEU A 115 -6.32 -22.35 -4.50
CA LEU A 115 -5.66 -23.61 -4.77
C LEU A 115 -6.44 -24.81 -4.21
N ASP A 116 -7.21 -24.63 -3.12
CA ASP A 116 -7.93 -25.71 -2.45
C ASP A 116 -9.00 -26.36 -3.34
N TRP A 117 -9.64 -25.59 -4.23
CA TRP A 117 -10.64 -26.11 -5.17
C TRP A 117 -10.11 -26.23 -6.61
N THR A 118 -9.03 -25.55 -6.95
CA THR A 118 -8.51 -25.54 -8.32
C THR A 118 -7.60 -26.72 -8.60
N LYS A 119 -6.81 -27.17 -7.61
CA LYS A 119 -5.79 -28.24 -7.77
C LYS A 119 -6.36 -29.58 -8.24
N ASP A 120 -7.61 -29.87 -7.92
CA ASP A 120 -8.25 -31.14 -8.23
C ASP A 120 -9.02 -31.12 -9.57
N ILE A 121 -9.09 -29.97 -10.23
CA ILE A 121 -9.74 -29.84 -11.55
C ILE A 121 -8.78 -30.36 -12.61
N THR A 122 -9.16 -31.48 -13.25
CA THR A 122 -8.35 -31.97 -14.38
C THR A 122 -8.46 -31.05 -15.60
N ILE A 123 -7.46 -31.08 -16.48
CA ILE A 123 -7.48 -30.25 -17.71
C ILE A 123 -8.70 -30.56 -18.58
N ILE A 124 -9.14 -31.82 -18.60
CA ILE A 124 -10.31 -32.25 -19.38
C ILE A 124 -11.60 -31.69 -18.75
N ASP A 125 -11.73 -31.74 -17.42
CA ASP A 125 -12.88 -31.17 -16.72
C ASP A 125 -12.91 -29.65 -16.88
N PHE A 126 -11.75 -29.00 -16.79
CA PHE A 126 -11.64 -27.55 -17.02
C PHE A 126 -12.15 -27.15 -18.42
N LEU A 127 -11.70 -27.82 -19.46
CA LEU A 127 -12.11 -27.51 -20.83
C LEU A 127 -13.56 -27.89 -21.12
N ARG A 128 -14.00 -29.07 -20.66
CA ARG A 128 -15.34 -29.60 -20.90
C ARG A 128 -16.42 -28.83 -20.13
N ASP A 129 -16.21 -28.59 -18.85
CA ASP A 129 -17.26 -28.11 -17.94
C ASP A 129 -17.29 -26.61 -17.75
N TYR A 130 -16.15 -25.95 -17.95
CA TYR A 130 -15.98 -24.52 -17.78
C TYR A 130 -15.59 -23.82 -19.08
N GLY A 131 -14.55 -24.28 -19.77
CA GLY A 131 -14.03 -23.63 -20.97
C GLY A 131 -15.09 -23.35 -22.03
N LYS A 132 -16.01 -24.29 -22.27
CA LYS A 132 -17.11 -24.12 -23.22
C LYS A 132 -18.11 -23.01 -22.88
N LEU A 133 -18.12 -22.54 -21.62
CA LEU A 133 -19.01 -21.48 -21.17
C LEU A 133 -18.46 -20.08 -21.43
N PHE A 134 -17.18 -19.98 -21.82
CA PHE A 134 -16.52 -18.73 -22.15
C PHE A 134 -16.46 -18.53 -23.66
N ASN A 135 -17.02 -17.43 -24.14
CA ASN A 135 -16.94 -17.05 -25.53
C ASN A 135 -15.60 -16.35 -25.80
N VAL A 136 -14.79 -16.90 -26.72
CA VAL A 136 -13.46 -16.36 -27.04
C VAL A 136 -13.54 -14.93 -27.55
N ASN A 137 -14.52 -14.58 -28.40
CA ASN A 137 -14.66 -13.22 -28.91
C ASN A 137 -14.97 -12.23 -27.76
N TYR A 138 -15.76 -12.63 -26.78
CA TYR A 138 -16.02 -11.83 -25.59
C TYR A 138 -14.75 -11.64 -24.77
N MET A 139 -13.96 -12.69 -24.57
CA MET A 139 -12.69 -12.62 -23.83
C MET A 139 -11.67 -11.72 -24.54
N LEU A 140 -11.57 -11.80 -25.87
CA LEU A 140 -10.68 -10.94 -26.68
C LEU A 140 -11.07 -9.45 -26.61
N ASN A 141 -12.34 -9.14 -26.38
CA ASN A 141 -12.83 -7.77 -26.27
C ASN A 141 -12.63 -7.14 -24.88
N LYS A 142 -12.16 -7.89 -23.88
CA LYS A 142 -11.82 -7.32 -22.56
C LYS A 142 -10.66 -6.33 -22.72
N GLU A 143 -10.76 -5.19 -22.05
CA GLU A 143 -9.83 -4.07 -22.25
C GLU A 143 -8.37 -4.47 -22.00
N THR A 144 -8.12 -5.24 -20.92
CA THR A 144 -6.79 -5.73 -20.57
C THR A 144 -6.22 -6.68 -21.63
N VAL A 145 -7.04 -7.58 -22.16
CA VAL A 145 -6.67 -8.51 -23.25
C VAL A 145 -6.45 -7.75 -24.55
N LYS A 146 -7.38 -6.87 -24.91
CA LYS A 146 -7.33 -6.10 -26.15
C LYS A 146 -6.05 -5.27 -26.29
N LYS A 147 -5.59 -4.65 -25.19
CA LYS A 147 -4.32 -3.89 -25.14
C LYS A 147 -3.08 -4.76 -25.39
N ARG A 148 -3.20 -6.07 -25.25
CA ARG A 148 -2.10 -7.03 -25.40
C ARG A 148 -2.13 -7.80 -26.73
N LEU A 149 -3.19 -7.68 -27.55
CA LEU A 149 -3.31 -8.46 -28.79
C LEU A 149 -2.17 -8.19 -29.77
N ASP A 150 -1.74 -6.94 -29.91
CA ASP A 150 -0.67 -6.57 -30.84
C ASP A 150 0.73 -6.99 -30.32
N SER A 151 0.95 -6.97 -29.03
CA SER A 151 2.23 -7.35 -28.39
C SER A 151 2.31 -8.85 -28.06
N GLY A 152 1.19 -9.56 -28.15
CA GLY A 152 1.04 -10.96 -27.77
C GLY A 152 0.62 -11.13 -26.31
N ILE A 153 -0.23 -12.13 -26.10
CA ILE A 153 -0.65 -12.61 -24.77
C ILE A 153 -0.53 -14.13 -24.76
N SER A 154 0.05 -14.70 -23.71
CA SER A 154 0.14 -16.16 -23.59
C SER A 154 -1.25 -16.74 -23.29
N TYR A 155 -1.48 -18.01 -23.66
CA TYR A 155 -2.71 -18.70 -23.26
C TYR A 155 -2.87 -18.75 -21.73
N THR A 156 -1.78 -18.83 -21.00
CA THR A 156 -1.74 -18.80 -19.56
C THR A 156 -2.37 -17.53 -19.01
N GLU A 157 -1.87 -16.34 -19.38
CA GLU A 157 -2.46 -15.06 -19.00
C GLU A 157 -3.91 -14.91 -19.50
N PHE A 158 -4.19 -15.33 -20.74
CA PHE A 158 -5.53 -15.27 -21.32
C PHE A 158 -6.55 -16.08 -20.54
N SER A 159 -6.15 -17.21 -19.97
CA SER A 159 -7.02 -18.10 -19.17
C SER A 159 -7.28 -17.59 -17.75
N TYR A 160 -6.56 -16.57 -17.26
CA TYR A 160 -6.70 -16.05 -15.89
C TYR A 160 -8.15 -15.70 -15.53
N MET A 161 -8.87 -15.01 -16.42
CA MET A 161 -10.25 -14.63 -16.13
C MET A 161 -11.18 -15.84 -15.91
N ILE A 162 -10.88 -17.00 -16.52
CA ILE A 162 -11.65 -18.23 -16.29
C ILE A 162 -11.42 -18.72 -14.86
N LEU A 163 -10.17 -18.73 -14.40
CA LEU A 163 -9.82 -19.15 -13.05
C LEU A 163 -10.47 -18.26 -11.98
N GLN A 164 -10.38 -16.94 -12.14
CA GLN A 164 -11.04 -16.01 -11.22
C GLN A 164 -12.56 -16.15 -11.25
N SER A 165 -13.14 -16.47 -12.41
CA SER A 165 -14.58 -16.76 -12.51
C SER A 165 -14.98 -18.05 -11.76
N LEU A 166 -14.10 -19.05 -11.75
CA LEU A 166 -14.28 -20.27 -10.95
C LEU A 166 -14.23 -19.97 -9.46
N ASP A 167 -13.38 -19.04 -9.03
CA ASP A 167 -13.32 -18.61 -7.64
C ASP A 167 -14.66 -18.06 -7.18
N PHE A 168 -15.26 -17.16 -7.96
CA PHE A 168 -16.57 -16.59 -7.62
C PHE A 168 -17.66 -17.65 -7.62
N LEU A 169 -17.70 -18.55 -8.61
CA LEU A 169 -18.66 -19.66 -8.65
C LEU A 169 -18.51 -20.59 -7.43
N ASN A 170 -17.26 -20.95 -7.06
CA ASN A 170 -17.01 -21.79 -5.90
C ASN A 170 -17.48 -21.12 -4.60
N LEU A 171 -17.11 -19.86 -4.39
CA LEU A 171 -17.52 -19.10 -3.20
C LEU A 171 -19.04 -18.89 -3.14
N TYR A 172 -19.68 -18.67 -4.27
CA TYR A 172 -21.15 -18.63 -4.34
C TYR A 172 -21.77 -19.95 -3.87
N GLN A 173 -21.29 -21.08 -4.39
CA GLN A 173 -21.86 -22.40 -4.11
C GLN A 173 -21.54 -22.90 -2.69
N THR A 174 -20.37 -22.57 -2.14
CA THR A 174 -19.88 -23.14 -0.88
C THR A 174 -20.04 -22.22 0.32
N LYS A 175 -20.02 -20.90 0.11
CA LYS A 175 -20.06 -19.90 1.18
C LYS A 175 -21.20 -18.88 1.04
N GLY A 176 -22.08 -19.05 0.05
CA GLY A 176 -23.16 -18.09 -0.18
C GLY A 176 -22.68 -16.69 -0.56
N CYS A 177 -21.46 -16.59 -1.13
CA CYS A 177 -20.89 -15.33 -1.56
C CYS A 177 -21.62 -14.79 -2.79
N THR A 178 -22.33 -13.66 -2.64
CA THR A 178 -23.16 -13.08 -3.70
C THR A 178 -22.57 -11.81 -4.32
N MET A 179 -21.45 -11.32 -3.80
CA MET A 179 -20.82 -10.11 -4.36
C MET A 179 -19.30 -10.26 -4.47
N GLN A 180 -18.75 -9.74 -5.56
CA GLN A 180 -17.30 -9.55 -5.71
C GLN A 180 -16.97 -8.06 -5.74
N ILE A 181 -15.95 -7.65 -4.98
CA ILE A 181 -15.43 -6.29 -4.95
C ILE A 181 -13.98 -6.31 -5.42
N GLY A 182 -13.61 -5.35 -6.27
CA GLY A 182 -12.23 -5.24 -6.78
C GLY A 182 -11.89 -3.83 -7.23
N GLY A 183 -10.66 -3.65 -7.70
CA GLY A 183 -10.26 -2.42 -8.37
C GLY A 183 -10.94 -2.26 -9.76
N GLN A 184 -10.93 -1.06 -10.28
CA GLN A 184 -11.51 -0.73 -11.60
C GLN A 184 -10.98 -1.65 -12.72
N ASP A 185 -9.73 -2.06 -12.65
CA ASP A 185 -9.08 -3.00 -13.58
C ASP A 185 -9.69 -4.41 -13.53
N GLN A 186 -10.40 -4.77 -12.46
CA GLN A 186 -11.03 -6.07 -12.26
C GLN A 186 -12.44 -6.19 -12.87
N TRP A 187 -13.01 -5.11 -13.44
CA TRP A 187 -14.36 -5.12 -13.99
C TRP A 187 -14.62 -6.28 -14.95
N GLY A 188 -13.67 -6.54 -15.85
CA GLY A 188 -13.76 -7.61 -16.82
C GLY A 188 -13.79 -9.01 -16.19
N ASN A 189 -13.00 -9.24 -15.15
CA ASN A 189 -12.96 -10.51 -14.44
C ASN A 189 -14.24 -10.71 -13.61
N ILE A 190 -14.68 -9.68 -12.89
CA ILE A 190 -15.92 -9.68 -12.11
C ILE A 190 -17.14 -10.03 -12.97
N THR A 191 -17.33 -9.33 -14.09
CA THR A 191 -18.46 -9.58 -14.99
C THR A 191 -18.40 -10.96 -15.63
N SER A 192 -17.21 -11.51 -15.88
CA SER A 192 -17.06 -12.89 -16.36
C SER A 192 -17.46 -13.93 -15.31
N GLY A 193 -17.16 -13.68 -14.03
CA GLY A 193 -17.59 -14.52 -12.90
C GLY A 193 -19.12 -14.54 -12.76
N LEU A 194 -19.75 -13.39 -12.83
CA LEU A 194 -21.23 -13.28 -12.81
C LEU A 194 -21.88 -14.04 -13.96
N GLU A 195 -21.32 -13.93 -15.16
CA GLU A 195 -21.84 -14.65 -16.34
C GLU A 195 -21.68 -16.18 -16.18
N LEU A 196 -20.57 -16.64 -15.59
CA LEU A 196 -20.38 -18.06 -15.29
C LEU A 196 -21.40 -18.58 -14.28
N ILE A 197 -21.65 -17.84 -13.19
CA ILE A 197 -22.63 -18.20 -12.18
C ILE A 197 -24.02 -18.27 -12.82
N ARG A 198 -24.40 -17.29 -13.62
CA ARG A 198 -25.67 -17.27 -14.33
C ARG A 198 -25.86 -18.49 -15.25
N LYS A 199 -24.82 -18.89 -15.96
CA LYS A 199 -24.85 -20.07 -16.87
C LYS A 199 -24.90 -21.41 -16.10
N LYS A 200 -24.29 -21.48 -14.93
CA LYS A 200 -24.21 -22.72 -14.14
C LYS A 200 -25.37 -22.91 -13.16
N CYS A 201 -25.85 -21.82 -12.57
CA CYS A 201 -26.82 -21.86 -11.46
C CYS A 201 -28.21 -21.35 -11.85
N GLY A 202 -28.36 -20.73 -13.04
CA GLY A 202 -29.65 -20.25 -13.54
C GLY A 202 -29.66 -18.73 -13.76
N ALA A 203 -30.59 -18.28 -14.60
CA ALA A 203 -30.70 -16.87 -14.99
C ALA A 203 -31.19 -15.94 -13.86
N ASP A 204 -31.92 -16.49 -12.90
CA ASP A 204 -32.57 -15.76 -11.80
C ASP A 204 -31.67 -15.57 -10.57
N VAL A 205 -30.40 -16.06 -10.66
CA VAL A 205 -29.41 -15.90 -9.58
C VAL A 205 -29.04 -14.44 -9.41
N LYS A 206 -29.15 -13.96 -8.17
CA LYS A 206 -28.78 -12.60 -7.78
C LYS A 206 -27.35 -12.59 -7.25
N CYS A 207 -26.45 -12.19 -8.10
CA CYS A 207 -25.04 -11.92 -7.75
C CYS A 207 -24.62 -10.58 -8.33
N TYR A 208 -23.68 -9.93 -7.64
CA TYR A 208 -23.33 -8.55 -7.89
C TYR A 208 -21.82 -8.35 -7.99
N GLY A 209 -21.42 -7.27 -8.62
CA GLY A 209 -20.06 -6.79 -8.67
C GLY A 209 -19.99 -5.30 -8.41
N LEU A 210 -18.96 -4.89 -7.69
CA LEU A 210 -18.64 -3.49 -7.43
C LEU A 210 -17.17 -3.26 -7.69
N THR A 211 -16.83 -2.19 -8.40
CA THR A 211 -15.43 -1.78 -8.57
C THR A 211 -15.16 -0.45 -7.87
N MET A 212 -13.91 -0.32 -7.43
CA MET A 212 -13.38 0.87 -6.79
C MET A 212 -12.39 1.57 -7.72
N PRO A 213 -12.35 2.92 -7.76
CA PRO A 213 -11.31 3.64 -8.48
C PRO A 213 -9.92 3.31 -7.92
N LEU A 214 -8.94 3.21 -8.81
CA LEU A 214 -7.54 3.10 -8.39
C LEU A 214 -7.08 4.41 -7.74
N ILE A 215 -6.33 4.31 -6.63
CA ILE A 215 -5.74 5.48 -5.99
C ILE A 215 -4.47 5.87 -6.74
N THR A 216 -4.37 7.13 -7.11
CA THR A 216 -3.22 7.71 -7.80
C THR A 216 -2.66 8.92 -7.06
N LYS A 217 -1.36 9.19 -7.23
CA LYS A 217 -0.73 10.44 -6.80
C LYS A 217 -1.18 11.61 -7.68
N ALA A 218 -0.80 12.84 -7.31
CA ALA A 218 -1.11 14.05 -8.06
C ALA A 218 -0.57 14.04 -9.51
N ASP A 219 0.56 13.36 -9.75
CA ASP A 219 1.17 13.16 -11.06
C ASP A 219 0.54 12.02 -11.88
N GLY A 220 -0.53 11.38 -11.37
CA GLY A 220 -1.20 10.24 -12.00
C GLY A 220 -0.52 8.90 -11.81
N THR A 221 0.63 8.84 -11.15
CA THR A 221 1.31 7.57 -10.86
C THR A 221 0.60 6.80 -9.76
N LYS A 222 0.88 5.48 -9.67
CA LYS A 222 0.23 4.60 -8.68
C LYS A 222 0.59 5.04 -7.25
N PHE A 223 -0.42 5.17 -6.40
CA PHE A 223 -0.25 5.34 -4.97
C PHE A 223 0.45 4.12 -4.34
N GLY A 224 1.32 4.37 -3.36
CA GLY A 224 2.05 3.29 -2.66
C GLY A 224 3.44 3.02 -3.19
N LYS A 225 3.95 3.86 -4.11
CA LYS A 225 5.37 3.91 -4.45
C LYS A 225 5.97 5.23 -3.98
N SER A 226 7.00 5.15 -3.14
CA SER A 226 7.86 6.27 -2.76
C SER A 226 9.10 6.33 -3.67
N GLU A 227 9.95 7.33 -3.49
CA GLU A 227 11.26 7.40 -4.16
C GLU A 227 12.16 6.21 -3.78
N THR A 228 12.00 5.68 -2.57
CA THR A 228 12.74 4.54 -2.03
C THR A 228 12.11 3.18 -2.35
N GLY A 229 10.96 3.15 -3.02
CA GLY A 229 10.30 1.92 -3.45
C GLY A 229 8.86 1.76 -2.98
N THR A 230 8.42 0.52 -2.80
CA THR A 230 7.06 0.19 -2.37
C THR A 230 6.85 0.47 -0.88
N VAL A 231 5.74 1.13 -0.53
CA VAL A 231 5.33 1.36 0.87
C VAL A 231 4.51 0.16 1.35
N TRP A 232 5.14 -0.66 2.18
CA TRP A 232 4.60 -1.92 2.68
C TRP A 232 3.76 -1.72 3.94
N LEU A 233 2.82 -2.62 4.19
CA LEU A 233 2.07 -2.66 5.45
C LEU A 233 2.81 -3.41 6.57
N ASP A 234 3.84 -4.18 6.24
CA ASP A 234 4.72 -4.82 7.23
C ASP A 234 5.68 -3.78 7.83
N PRO A 235 5.63 -3.54 9.17
CA PRO A 235 6.49 -2.57 9.83
C PRO A 235 7.99 -2.90 9.75
N LYS A 236 8.36 -4.15 9.46
CA LYS A 236 9.76 -4.55 9.23
C LYS A 236 10.29 -4.06 7.88
N LYS A 237 9.41 -3.86 6.90
CA LYS A 237 9.76 -3.40 5.55
C LYS A 237 9.63 -1.88 5.43
N THR A 238 8.51 -1.32 5.90
CA THR A 238 8.27 0.12 5.99
C THR A 238 7.90 0.42 7.43
N SER A 239 8.78 1.07 8.17
CA SER A 239 8.54 1.38 9.57
C SER A 239 7.34 2.32 9.74
N PRO A 240 6.71 2.37 10.93
CA PRO A 240 5.64 3.33 11.22
C PRO A 240 6.05 4.78 10.94
N TYR A 241 7.32 5.12 11.19
CA TYR A 241 7.87 6.45 10.86
C TYR A 241 7.93 6.70 9.35
N GLU A 242 8.40 5.74 8.56
CA GLU A 242 8.44 5.86 7.09
C GLU A 242 7.02 6.01 6.51
N LEU A 243 6.07 5.21 7.01
CA LEU A 243 4.67 5.31 6.60
C LEU A 243 4.07 6.67 6.97
N TYR A 244 4.35 7.14 8.20
CA TYR A 244 3.91 8.46 8.66
C TYR A 244 4.43 9.57 7.74
N GLN A 245 5.74 9.56 7.42
CA GLN A 245 6.35 10.57 6.54
C GLN A 245 5.80 10.50 5.11
N PHE A 246 5.57 9.30 4.58
CA PHE A 246 4.97 9.12 3.26
C PHE A 246 3.59 9.79 3.19
N LEU A 247 2.75 9.58 4.18
CA LEU A 247 1.40 10.14 4.24
C LEU A 247 1.40 11.64 4.59
N PHE A 248 2.27 12.05 5.51
CA PHE A 248 2.43 13.45 5.89
C PHE A 248 2.91 14.32 4.72
N ASN A 249 3.68 13.76 3.79
CA ASN A 249 4.15 14.46 2.59
C ASN A 249 3.18 14.39 1.41
N THR A 250 1.93 13.98 1.64
CA THR A 250 0.87 13.99 0.62
C THR A 250 0.66 15.41 0.07
N ASP A 251 0.50 15.49 -1.25
CA ASP A 251 0.16 16.73 -1.95
C ASP A 251 -1.19 17.29 -1.48
N ASP A 252 -1.29 18.62 -1.38
CA ASP A 252 -2.49 19.31 -0.91
C ASP A 252 -3.71 18.99 -1.79
N SER A 253 -3.51 18.79 -3.09
CA SER A 253 -4.56 18.42 -4.04
C SER A 253 -5.13 17.00 -3.84
N LYS A 254 -4.44 16.15 -3.07
CA LYS A 254 -4.81 14.74 -2.86
C LYS A 254 -5.21 14.39 -1.43
N VAL A 255 -4.83 15.19 -0.46
CA VAL A 255 -4.99 14.82 0.95
C VAL A 255 -6.45 14.59 1.34
N ILE A 256 -7.39 15.38 0.84
CA ILE A 256 -8.82 15.22 1.14
C ILE A 256 -9.37 13.94 0.50
N GLU A 257 -8.97 13.62 -0.73
CA GLU A 257 -9.31 12.34 -1.37
C GLU A 257 -8.82 11.16 -0.52
N TYR A 258 -7.57 11.23 -0.03
CA TYR A 258 -6.99 10.15 0.77
C TYR A 258 -7.64 10.05 2.16
N LEU A 259 -7.99 11.15 2.81
CA LEU A 259 -8.76 11.13 4.05
C LEU A 259 -10.09 10.40 3.88
N LYS A 260 -10.82 10.66 2.79
CA LYS A 260 -12.09 9.98 2.47
C LYS A 260 -11.89 8.47 2.26
N LYS A 261 -10.83 8.08 1.54
CA LYS A 261 -10.60 6.68 1.14
C LYS A 261 -9.87 5.84 2.17
N LEU A 262 -8.95 6.45 2.94
CA LEU A 262 -7.99 5.74 3.79
C LEU A 262 -8.23 5.92 5.30
N THR A 263 -9.33 6.55 5.71
CA THR A 263 -9.66 6.74 7.13
C THR A 263 -11.13 6.45 7.41
N PHE A 264 -11.46 6.27 8.70
CA PHE A 264 -12.83 6.18 9.18
C PHE A 264 -13.39 7.52 9.69
N LEU A 265 -12.69 8.62 9.46
CA LEU A 265 -13.16 9.96 9.84
C LEU A 265 -14.54 10.24 9.25
N THR A 266 -15.36 10.94 10.02
CA THR A 266 -16.70 11.36 9.57
C THR A 266 -16.62 12.44 8.49
N LYS A 267 -17.75 12.69 7.85
CA LYS A 267 -17.83 13.75 6.85
C LYS A 267 -17.51 15.10 7.46
N GLU A 268 -18.04 15.38 8.64
CA GLU A 268 -17.86 16.64 9.37
C GLU A 268 -16.38 16.87 9.75
N GLU A 269 -15.68 15.83 10.18
CA GLU A 269 -14.25 15.90 10.48
C GLU A 269 -13.42 16.20 9.23
N ILE A 270 -13.74 15.55 8.11
CA ILE A 270 -13.02 15.75 6.84
C ILE A 270 -13.33 17.14 6.27
N ASP A 271 -14.60 17.58 6.30
CA ASP A 271 -15.00 18.92 5.85
C ASP A 271 -14.27 20.02 6.67
N ALA A 272 -14.11 19.83 7.98
CA ALA A 272 -13.34 20.77 8.82
C ALA A 272 -11.85 20.82 8.43
N LEU A 273 -11.25 19.66 8.09
CA LEU A 273 -9.87 19.60 7.61
C LEU A 273 -9.71 20.26 6.22
N GLU A 274 -10.71 20.14 5.35
CA GLU A 274 -10.74 20.81 4.04
C GLU A 274 -10.81 22.32 4.19
N VAL A 275 -11.62 22.82 5.13
CA VAL A 275 -11.66 24.25 5.48
C VAL A 275 -10.28 24.73 5.96
N SER A 276 -9.66 24.03 6.92
CA SER A 276 -8.32 24.37 7.42
C SER A 276 -7.26 24.36 6.31
N LEU A 277 -7.33 23.39 5.39
CA LEU A 277 -6.42 23.31 4.23
C LEU A 277 -6.56 24.51 3.30
N ASN A 278 -7.81 24.96 3.05
CA ASN A 278 -8.09 26.11 2.19
C ASN A 278 -7.70 27.45 2.85
N GLU A 279 -7.79 27.55 4.17
CA GLU A 279 -7.38 28.74 4.91
C GLU A 279 -5.86 28.89 5.01
N ASP A 280 -5.16 27.82 5.34
CA ASP A 280 -3.71 27.80 5.50
C ASP A 280 -3.13 26.40 5.29
N ALA A 281 -2.83 26.04 4.05
CA ALA A 281 -2.21 24.75 3.71
C ALA A 281 -0.84 24.51 4.43
N GLY A 282 -0.17 25.61 4.84
CA GLY A 282 1.11 25.52 5.55
C GLY A 282 1.02 24.86 6.93
N ARG A 283 -0.15 24.83 7.56
CA ARG A 283 -0.38 24.11 8.82
C ARG A 283 -0.30 22.60 8.68
N ARG A 284 -0.61 22.07 7.47
CA ARG A 284 -0.60 20.65 7.14
C ARG A 284 -1.45 19.79 8.08
N GLU A 285 -2.54 20.32 8.61
CA GLU A 285 -3.43 19.64 9.56
C GLU A 285 -4.08 18.39 8.93
N ALA A 286 -4.51 18.50 7.67
CA ALA A 286 -5.11 17.41 6.91
C ALA A 286 -4.11 16.26 6.70
N GLN A 287 -2.86 16.57 6.30
CA GLN A 287 -1.81 15.57 6.12
C GLN A 287 -1.40 14.91 7.43
N LYS A 288 -1.31 15.71 8.49
CA LYS A 288 -1.02 15.22 9.83
C LYS A 288 -2.09 14.22 10.28
N LYS A 289 -3.37 14.61 10.15
CA LYS A 289 -4.49 13.75 10.54
C LYS A 289 -4.54 12.47 9.70
N LEU A 290 -4.31 12.55 8.39
CA LEU A 290 -4.20 11.39 7.51
C LEU A 290 -3.12 10.41 7.98
N ALA A 291 -1.92 10.92 8.26
CA ALA A 291 -0.80 10.10 8.71
C ALA A 291 -1.08 9.46 10.08
N GLU A 292 -1.64 10.22 11.03
CA GLU A 292 -1.99 9.72 12.36
C GLU A 292 -3.03 8.60 12.30
N GLU A 293 -4.12 8.78 11.55
CA GLU A 293 -5.20 7.79 11.44
C GLU A 293 -4.73 6.50 10.78
N VAL A 294 -4.01 6.58 9.68
CA VAL A 294 -3.54 5.39 8.95
C VAL A 294 -2.45 4.63 9.74
N VAL A 295 -1.51 5.34 10.35
CA VAL A 295 -0.46 4.69 11.17
C VAL A 295 -1.06 4.05 12.41
N ARG A 296 -2.03 4.70 13.06
CA ARG A 296 -2.75 4.15 14.20
C ARG A 296 -3.52 2.89 13.84
N ASP A 297 -4.23 2.89 12.72
CA ASP A 297 -5.01 1.74 12.27
C ASP A 297 -4.13 0.52 11.94
N LEU A 298 -2.98 0.74 11.31
CA LEU A 298 -2.07 -0.33 10.87
C LEU A 298 -1.08 -0.80 11.94
N HIS A 299 -0.59 0.11 12.79
CA HIS A 299 0.51 -0.16 13.71
C HIS A 299 0.19 0.14 15.19
N GLY A 300 -1.06 0.52 15.48
CA GLY A 300 -1.52 0.84 16.84
C GLY A 300 -0.96 2.15 17.38
N GLU A 301 -1.32 2.47 18.61
CA GLU A 301 -0.85 3.68 19.31
C GLU A 301 0.68 3.67 19.48
N GLU A 302 1.29 2.52 19.82
CA GLU A 302 2.73 2.39 19.99
C GLU A 302 3.50 2.76 18.70
N GLY A 303 3.01 2.30 17.55
CA GLY A 303 3.60 2.64 16.25
C GLY A 303 3.48 4.13 15.94
N LEU A 304 2.33 4.73 16.24
CA LEU A 304 2.12 6.16 16.07
C LEU A 304 2.99 7.00 17.00
N GLU A 305 3.06 6.65 18.29
CA GLU A 305 3.90 7.34 19.26
C GLU A 305 5.38 7.29 18.85
N SER A 306 5.86 6.14 18.38
CA SER A 306 7.22 5.99 17.86
C SER A 306 7.47 6.89 16.66
N ALA A 307 6.56 6.91 15.68
CA ALA A 307 6.66 7.76 14.49
C ALA A 307 6.69 9.26 14.86
N LEU A 308 5.83 9.69 15.77
CA LEU A 308 5.78 11.07 16.25
C LEU A 308 7.02 11.45 17.05
N LYS A 309 7.55 10.54 17.87
CA LYS A 309 8.78 10.77 18.65
C LYS A 309 9.98 10.99 17.74
N ILE A 310 10.15 10.14 16.70
CA ILE A 310 11.21 10.32 15.69
C ILE A 310 11.03 11.64 14.93
N THR A 311 9.81 11.95 14.48
CA THR A 311 9.51 13.19 13.77
C THR A 311 9.87 14.42 14.60
N ASN A 312 9.47 14.44 15.87
CA ASN A 312 9.76 15.54 16.79
C ASN A 312 11.25 15.64 17.13
N ALA A 313 11.94 14.51 17.34
CA ALA A 313 13.37 14.48 17.61
C ALA A 313 14.17 15.06 16.42
N LEU A 314 13.82 14.69 15.20
CA LEU A 314 14.45 15.27 14.00
C LEU A 314 14.12 16.76 13.86
N PHE A 315 12.87 17.17 14.08
CA PHE A 315 12.51 18.58 13.99
C PHE A 315 13.23 19.44 15.02
N ARG A 316 13.30 19.00 16.27
CA ARG A 316 13.92 19.74 17.38
C ARG A 316 15.43 19.52 17.50
N GLY A 317 15.98 18.49 16.87
CA GLY A 317 17.38 18.08 16.98
C GLY A 317 17.69 17.29 18.26
N GLN A 318 16.69 16.69 18.87
CA GLN A 318 16.78 15.91 20.11
C GLN A 318 17.00 14.41 19.81
N LEU A 319 17.98 14.11 18.96
CA LEU A 319 18.23 12.75 18.46
C LEU A 319 18.62 11.76 19.56
N ASN A 320 19.19 12.24 20.67
CA ASN A 320 19.64 11.39 21.78
C ASN A 320 18.48 10.81 22.59
N ASP A 321 17.25 11.35 22.45
CA ASP A 321 16.05 10.86 23.17
C ASP A 321 15.46 9.61 22.50
N LEU A 322 15.99 9.20 21.33
CA LEU A 322 15.54 8.03 20.58
C LEU A 322 16.26 6.76 21.09
N ASP A 323 15.51 5.66 21.18
CA ASP A 323 16.07 4.33 21.37
C ASP A 323 16.78 3.82 20.11
N GLU A 324 17.44 2.65 20.20
CA GLU A 324 18.25 2.11 19.10
C GLU A 324 17.41 1.83 17.83
N GLN A 325 16.21 1.24 17.98
CA GLN A 325 15.34 0.96 16.83
C GLN A 325 14.83 2.26 16.20
N GLN A 326 14.42 3.23 16.98
CA GLN A 326 14.01 4.56 16.52
C GLN A 326 15.15 5.30 15.81
N ARG A 327 16.40 5.14 16.27
CA ARG A 327 17.58 5.67 15.58
C ARG A 327 17.81 5.03 14.23
N LEU A 328 17.67 3.70 14.14
CA LEU A 328 17.75 2.97 12.88
C LEU A 328 16.67 3.43 11.89
N ASP A 329 15.43 3.55 12.35
CA ASP A 329 14.31 4.03 11.54
C ASP A 329 14.53 5.48 11.06
N ALA A 330 15.08 6.35 11.93
CA ALA A 330 15.38 7.73 11.57
C ALA A 330 16.41 7.85 10.43
N VAL A 331 17.44 6.97 10.40
CA VAL A 331 18.50 7.03 9.38
C VAL A 331 18.21 6.21 8.13
N LYS A 332 17.22 5.31 8.18
CA LYS A 332 16.95 4.35 7.10
C LYS A 332 16.74 5.02 5.75
N ASN A 333 15.98 6.10 5.71
CA ASN A 333 15.60 6.84 4.50
C ASN A 333 16.37 8.13 4.28
N MET A 334 17.40 8.41 5.08
CA MET A 334 18.30 9.53 4.80
C MET A 334 19.23 9.16 3.65
N ASP A 335 19.53 10.12 2.80
CA ASP A 335 20.59 9.98 1.81
C ASP A 335 21.91 9.70 2.52
N LYS A 336 22.54 8.58 2.18
CA LYS A 336 23.76 8.11 2.82
C LYS A 336 24.95 8.42 1.95
N VAL A 337 25.97 9.04 2.55
CA VAL A 337 27.26 9.28 1.92
C VAL A 337 28.29 8.39 2.59
N ASP A 338 28.90 7.51 1.80
CA ASP A 338 30.02 6.67 2.27
C ASP A 338 31.23 7.54 2.61
N GLN A 339 31.78 7.34 3.80
CA GLN A 339 32.88 8.11 4.30
C GLN A 339 33.89 7.22 5.04
N GLU A 340 35.18 7.36 4.73
CA GLU A 340 36.26 6.74 5.52
C GLU A 340 36.41 7.42 6.87
N GLY A 341 36.53 6.63 7.93
CA GLY A 341 36.83 7.13 9.27
C GLY A 341 38.22 7.75 9.38
N GLY A 342 38.46 8.48 10.48
CA GLY A 342 39.75 9.07 10.79
C GLY A 342 40.04 10.42 10.13
N LYS A 343 39.05 11.04 9.46
CA LYS A 343 39.15 12.35 8.85
C LYS A 343 38.59 13.46 9.73
N THR A 344 39.12 14.68 9.59
CA THR A 344 38.55 15.82 10.33
C THR A 344 37.15 16.15 9.85
N LEU A 345 36.28 16.68 10.74
CA LEU A 345 34.92 17.10 10.39
C LEU A 345 34.93 18.06 9.18
N ILE A 346 35.95 18.95 9.05
CA ILE A 346 36.08 19.85 7.93
C ILE A 346 36.27 19.09 6.63
N ASP A 347 37.14 18.07 6.62
CA ASP A 347 37.38 17.26 5.43
C ASP A 347 36.14 16.46 5.03
N VAL A 348 35.51 15.85 6.01
CA VAL A 348 34.23 15.12 5.83
C VAL A 348 33.13 15.99 5.22
N LEU A 349 32.94 17.22 5.75
CA LEU A 349 31.96 18.16 5.20
C LEU A 349 32.19 18.52 3.73
N VAL A 350 33.47 18.63 3.32
CA VAL A 350 33.84 18.95 1.94
C VAL A 350 33.74 17.73 1.03
N GLU A 351 34.27 16.57 1.45
CA GLU A 351 34.27 15.35 0.66
C GLU A 351 32.82 14.81 0.44
N ALA A 352 31.98 14.91 1.48
CA ALA A 352 30.57 14.58 1.39
C ALA A 352 29.73 15.63 0.61
N LYS A 353 30.38 16.67 0.07
CA LYS A 353 29.73 17.78 -0.65
C LYS A 353 28.64 18.51 0.16
N ILE A 354 28.75 18.47 1.47
CA ILE A 354 27.89 19.22 2.41
C ILE A 354 28.31 20.69 2.39
N ALA A 355 29.62 20.94 2.44
CA ALA A 355 30.20 22.26 2.25
C ALA A 355 30.94 22.35 0.90
N SER A 356 30.93 23.52 0.28
CA SER A 356 31.58 23.75 -1.00
C SER A 356 33.13 23.98 -0.87
N SER A 357 33.58 24.29 0.34
CA SER A 357 35.01 24.55 0.63
C SER A 357 35.33 24.37 2.12
N ARG A 358 36.61 24.14 2.42
CA ARG A 358 37.13 24.11 3.81
C ARG A 358 36.87 25.42 4.57
N ARG A 359 36.86 26.55 3.88
CA ARG A 359 36.56 27.87 4.47
C ARG A 359 35.11 27.90 4.93
N GLU A 360 34.21 27.52 4.07
CA GLU A 360 32.79 27.48 4.38
C GLU A 360 32.49 26.51 5.55
N ALA A 361 33.10 25.31 5.54
CA ALA A 361 32.99 24.35 6.62
C ALA A 361 33.40 24.93 7.98
N ARG A 362 34.57 25.66 8.02
CA ARG A 362 35.05 26.35 9.23
C ARG A 362 34.07 27.41 9.71
N GLU A 363 33.56 28.25 8.81
CA GLU A 363 32.60 29.30 9.14
C GLU A 363 31.33 28.70 9.79
N TRP A 364 30.84 27.56 9.27
CA TRP A 364 29.68 26.90 9.85
C TRP A 364 29.93 26.26 11.23
N ILE A 365 31.12 25.68 11.42
CA ILE A 365 31.51 25.11 12.71
C ILE A 365 31.64 26.23 13.75
N LYS A 366 32.39 27.30 13.45
CA LYS A 366 32.54 28.48 14.31
C LYS A 366 31.19 29.16 14.62
N GLY A 367 30.32 29.22 13.65
CA GLY A 367 28.98 29.80 13.78
C GLY A 367 27.96 28.89 14.48
N ASN A 368 28.37 27.76 15.08
CA ASN A 368 27.49 26.78 15.71
C ASN A 368 26.33 26.31 14.80
N SER A 369 26.58 26.28 13.48
CA SER A 369 25.58 25.88 12.49
C SER A 369 25.60 24.39 12.19
N ILE A 370 26.61 23.66 12.69
CA ILE A 370 26.75 22.20 12.54
C ILE A 370 26.43 21.51 13.86
N SER A 371 25.66 20.43 13.78
CA SER A 371 25.47 19.49 14.88
C SER A 371 25.82 18.07 14.40
N LEU A 372 26.45 17.30 15.27
CA LEU A 372 26.76 15.90 15.08
C LEU A 372 25.88 15.09 16.04
N ASN A 373 25.10 14.16 15.50
CA ASN A 373 24.17 13.32 16.29
C ASN A 373 23.28 14.13 17.26
N GLY A 374 22.84 15.32 16.83
CA GLY A 374 22.02 16.24 17.62
C GLY A 374 22.79 17.20 18.53
N VAL A 375 24.10 17.01 18.73
CA VAL A 375 24.94 17.87 19.56
C VAL A 375 25.68 18.90 18.69
N LYS A 376 25.64 20.18 19.09
CA LYS A 376 26.38 21.23 18.37
C LYS A 376 27.86 21.01 18.51
N VAL A 377 28.57 21.21 17.40
CA VAL A 377 30.02 21.07 17.34
C VAL A 377 30.64 22.43 16.96
N ASN A 378 31.66 22.84 17.73
CA ASN A 378 32.47 24.04 17.50
C ASN A 378 33.95 23.73 17.40
N ASP A 379 34.36 22.47 17.45
CA ASP A 379 35.75 22.01 17.34
C ASP A 379 36.09 21.71 15.88
N GLU A 380 36.99 22.52 15.32
CA GLU A 380 37.47 22.35 13.95
C GLU A 380 38.41 21.14 13.77
N THR A 381 38.96 20.64 14.86
CA THR A 381 39.90 19.50 14.88
C THR A 381 39.24 18.17 15.12
N LEU A 382 37.91 18.15 15.37
CA LEU A 382 37.16 16.93 15.64
C LEU A 382 37.35 15.92 14.50
N VAL A 383 37.82 14.74 14.85
CA VAL A 383 37.96 13.60 13.94
C VAL A 383 36.71 12.77 13.96
N ILE A 384 36.20 12.39 12.81
CA ILE A 384 35.03 11.55 12.64
C ILE A 384 35.47 10.11 12.46
N ASP A 385 35.14 9.26 13.41
CA ASP A 385 35.43 7.82 13.38
C ASP A 385 34.28 7.03 14.00
N SER A 386 34.45 5.74 14.19
CA SER A 386 33.41 4.85 14.74
C SER A 386 32.94 5.23 16.16
N SER A 387 33.73 5.99 16.92
CA SER A 387 33.34 6.46 18.27
C SER A 387 32.22 7.51 18.22
N GLN A 388 32.04 8.19 17.09
CA GLN A 388 30.95 9.14 16.86
C GLN A 388 29.74 8.50 16.18
N ALA A 389 29.73 7.19 16.00
CA ALA A 389 28.56 6.53 15.41
C ALA A 389 27.29 6.79 16.23
N TYR A 390 26.22 7.20 15.56
CA TYR A 390 24.92 7.44 16.17
C TYR A 390 24.16 6.12 16.40
N VAL A 391 24.16 5.29 15.35
CA VAL A 391 23.62 3.93 15.36
C VAL A 391 24.32 3.12 14.27
N SER A 392 24.71 1.89 14.54
CA SER A 392 25.55 1.08 13.63
C SER A 392 26.78 1.88 13.19
N ASN A 393 26.98 2.05 11.89
CA ASN A 393 28.07 2.84 11.32
C ASN A 393 27.63 4.25 10.86
N TYR A 394 26.43 4.69 11.25
CA TYR A 394 25.86 5.93 10.76
C TYR A 394 26.16 7.09 11.69
N VAL A 395 26.53 8.23 11.10
CA VAL A 395 26.71 9.51 11.79
C VAL A 395 25.77 10.53 11.15
N ILE A 396 25.00 11.24 11.96
CA ILE A 396 24.07 12.26 11.48
C ILE A 396 24.73 13.63 11.62
N ILE A 397 24.85 14.33 10.48
CA ILE A 397 25.23 15.74 10.44
C ILE A 397 23.97 16.56 10.18
N ARG A 398 23.74 17.58 11.02
CA ARG A 398 22.67 18.56 10.78
C ARG A 398 23.28 19.93 10.54
N ARG A 399 22.88 20.57 9.42
CA ARG A 399 23.22 21.95 9.10
C ARG A 399 22.01 22.87 9.31
N GLY A 400 22.17 23.84 10.20
CA GLY A 400 21.08 24.76 10.55
C GLY A 400 19.90 24.04 11.17
N LYS A 401 18.66 24.42 10.77
CA LYS A 401 17.43 23.87 11.38
C LYS A 401 16.83 22.68 10.64
N LYS A 402 17.10 22.52 9.33
CA LYS A 402 16.30 21.61 8.47
C LYS A 402 17.11 20.62 7.63
N ARG A 403 18.41 20.80 7.47
CA ARG A 403 19.21 19.96 6.56
C ARG A 403 19.92 18.87 7.33
N TYR A 404 19.56 17.62 7.05
CA TYR A 404 20.18 16.42 7.61
C TYR A 404 20.97 15.69 6.55
N TYR A 405 22.10 15.12 6.93
CA TYR A 405 22.96 14.28 6.11
C TYR A 405 23.34 13.07 6.95
N CYS A 406 23.36 11.89 6.35
CA CYS A 406 23.74 10.65 7.00
C CYS A 406 25.05 10.17 6.38
N LEU A 407 26.09 10.06 7.19
CA LEU A 407 27.34 9.43 6.79
C LEU A 407 27.31 7.95 7.12
N ASN A 408 27.77 7.10 6.21
CA ASN A 408 28.01 5.70 6.43
C ASN A 408 29.53 5.50 6.57
N LEU A 409 30.01 5.29 7.78
CA LEU A 409 31.44 5.09 8.04
C LEU A 409 31.87 3.69 7.61
N LYS A 410 32.97 3.65 6.85
CA LYS A 410 33.63 2.41 6.39
C LYS A 410 34.88 2.11 7.18
#